data_3de1a6934eedfac035519d6b9af3a08d
#
_entry.id   3de1a6934eedfac035519d6b9af3a08d
#
_cell.length_a   1.000
_cell.length_b   1.000
_cell.length_c   1.000
_cell.angle_alpha   90.00
_cell.angle_beta   90.00
_cell.angle_gamma   90.00
#
_symmetry.space_group_name_H-M   'P 1'
#
loop_
_entity.id
_entity.type
_entity.pdbx_description
1 polymer ?
#
loop_
_entity_poly.entity_id
_entity_poly.type
_entity_poly.pdbx_seq_one_letter_code
_entity_poly.pdbx_strand_id
1 'polypeptide(L)'
;TDALCDSIPIVVITGQVPTHLIGNDAFQECDTVGITRPCTKHNYLVKNIDDLPRVLHEAFHIAASGRPGPVVVDIPKDIQFAKGSYSRPNEFPHRGYKPKLDGDPNRIRQAVELMARAKRPLFYTGGGVVNSGPKACALLRELVKLTGFPITSTLMGLGAYQASDPQWLGMLGMHGTWEANW
;
A
#
# COMPACT_ATOMS: atom_id res chain seq x y z
N THR A 1 5.20 6.83 -8.22
CA THR A 1 3.96 7.51 -7.80
C THR A 1 2.77 6.57 -7.91
N ASP A 2 2.53 5.94 -9.06
CA ASP A 2 1.36 5.07 -9.30
C ASP A 2 1.28 3.92 -8.29
N ALA A 3 2.41 3.26 -8.01
CA ALA A 3 2.46 2.20 -7.01
C ALA A 3 2.02 2.66 -5.60
N LEU A 4 2.30 3.92 -5.23
CA LEU A 4 1.81 4.49 -3.96
C LEU A 4 0.30 4.73 -4.00
N CYS A 5 -0.20 5.30 -5.10
CA CYS A 5 -1.63 5.60 -5.28
C CYS A 5 -2.46 4.32 -5.32
N ASP A 6 -1.98 3.29 -6.01
CA ASP A 6 -2.69 2.02 -6.23
C ASP A 6 -2.42 0.99 -5.13
N SER A 7 -1.62 1.34 -4.11
CA SER A 7 -1.29 0.43 -3.00
C SER A 7 -0.57 -0.84 -3.45
N ILE A 8 0.40 -0.71 -4.37
CA ILE A 8 1.18 -1.83 -4.90
C ILE A 8 2.46 -2.00 -4.09
N PRO A 9 2.71 -3.17 -3.48
CA PRO A 9 3.93 -3.43 -2.73
C PRO A 9 5.11 -3.65 -3.68
N ILE A 10 6.04 -2.69 -3.73
CA ILE A 10 7.25 -2.76 -4.54
C ILE A 10 8.44 -2.38 -3.67
N VAL A 11 9.54 -3.11 -3.77
CA VAL A 11 10.86 -2.72 -3.27
C VAL A 11 11.72 -2.33 -4.47
N VAL A 12 12.14 -1.08 -4.52
CA VAL A 12 13.01 -0.52 -5.57
C VAL A 12 14.41 -0.39 -5.01
N ILE A 13 15.38 -1.03 -5.66
CA ILE A 13 16.80 -0.92 -5.31
C ILE A 13 17.47 0.02 -6.32
N THR A 14 18.13 1.07 -5.81
CA THR A 14 18.84 2.06 -6.60
C THR A 14 20.32 2.07 -6.22
N GLY A 15 21.15 2.53 -7.16
CA GLY A 15 22.58 2.75 -6.92
C GLY A 15 22.86 4.23 -6.61
N GLN A 16 23.85 4.48 -5.77
CA GLN A 16 24.30 5.82 -5.37
C GLN A 16 25.81 5.92 -5.52
N VAL A 17 26.31 7.14 -5.61
CA VAL A 17 27.76 7.40 -5.53
C VAL A 17 28.35 6.83 -4.23
N PRO A 18 29.67 6.56 -4.16
CA PRO A 18 30.29 6.08 -2.92
C PRO A 18 29.98 6.96 -1.72
N THR A 19 29.86 6.37 -0.54
CA THR A 19 29.43 7.06 0.70
C THR A 19 30.21 8.32 1.01
N HIS A 20 31.52 8.36 0.72
CA HIS A 20 32.40 9.51 0.97
C HIS A 20 32.19 10.67 -0.02
N LEU A 21 31.50 10.45 -1.12
CA LEU A 21 31.17 11.48 -2.12
C LEU A 21 29.79 12.09 -1.94
N ILE A 22 28.92 11.44 -1.15
CA ILE A 22 27.54 11.92 -0.93
C ILE A 22 27.57 13.31 -0.27
N GLY A 23 26.85 14.25 -0.88
CA GLY A 23 26.78 15.66 -0.45
C GLY A 23 27.89 16.55 -0.99
N ASN A 24 28.72 16.07 -1.90
CA ASN A 24 29.83 16.83 -2.50
C ASN A 24 29.59 17.23 -3.97
N ASP A 25 28.36 17.13 -4.45
CA ASP A 25 27.99 17.40 -5.86
C ASP A 25 28.82 16.55 -6.84
N ALA A 26 29.00 15.29 -6.50
CA ALA A 26 29.79 14.35 -7.29
C ALA A 26 29.10 14.03 -8.63
N PHE A 27 29.91 13.58 -9.62
CA PHE A 27 29.36 13.17 -10.91
C PHE A 27 28.32 12.08 -10.77
N GLN A 28 27.12 12.31 -11.31
CA GLN A 28 25.93 11.44 -11.22
C GLN A 28 25.37 11.26 -9.78
N GLU A 29 25.74 12.12 -8.85
CA GLU A 29 25.09 12.15 -7.55
C GLU A 29 23.65 12.64 -7.68
N CYS A 30 22.74 12.00 -6.95
CA CYS A 30 21.33 12.40 -6.88
C CYS A 30 20.80 12.18 -5.46
N ASP A 31 20.01 13.13 -4.96
CA ASP A 31 19.26 12.93 -3.72
C ASP A 31 18.05 12.00 -3.97
N THR A 32 18.34 10.71 -4.16
CA THR A 32 17.33 9.68 -4.42
C THR A 32 16.28 9.64 -3.31
N VAL A 33 16.70 9.78 -2.06
CA VAL A 33 15.79 9.78 -0.90
C VAL A 33 14.87 11.00 -0.93
N GLY A 34 15.41 12.19 -1.20
CA GLY A 34 14.61 13.43 -1.30
C GLY A 34 13.60 13.38 -2.44
N ILE A 35 14.01 12.92 -3.62
CA ILE A 35 13.15 12.81 -4.81
C ILE A 35 12.04 11.77 -4.60
N THR A 36 12.34 10.63 -3.99
CA THR A 36 11.39 9.52 -3.85
C THR A 36 10.52 9.61 -2.60
N ARG A 37 10.87 10.44 -1.63
CA ARG A 37 10.14 10.61 -0.37
C ARG A 37 8.64 10.90 -0.56
N PRO A 38 8.19 11.80 -1.43
CA PRO A 38 6.78 12.10 -1.59
C PRO A 38 5.96 11.01 -2.29
N CYS A 39 6.61 10.04 -2.94
CA CYS A 39 5.94 8.99 -3.72
C CYS A 39 6.23 7.56 -3.23
N THR A 40 6.75 7.42 -2.01
CA THR A 40 7.04 6.11 -1.39
C THR A 40 6.55 6.05 0.06
N LYS A 41 6.34 4.84 0.57
CA LYS A 41 6.05 4.61 2.00
C LYS A 41 7.26 4.88 2.87
N HIS A 42 8.44 4.48 2.40
CA HIS A 42 9.70 4.67 3.09
C HIS A 42 10.88 4.61 2.12
N ASN A 43 12.00 5.20 2.56
CA ASN A 43 13.27 5.20 1.84
C ASN A 43 14.41 4.88 2.78
N TYR A 44 15.40 4.17 2.29
CA TYR A 44 16.64 3.89 2.97
C TYR A 44 17.82 4.36 2.12
N LEU A 45 18.81 4.97 2.77
CA LEU A 45 20.17 5.11 2.25
C LEU A 45 21.09 4.24 3.11
N VAL A 46 21.63 3.18 2.51
CA VAL A 46 22.45 2.20 3.23
C VAL A 46 23.88 2.72 3.33
N LYS A 47 24.35 3.02 4.54
CA LYS A 47 25.72 3.56 4.78
C LYS A 47 26.68 2.56 5.37
N ASN A 48 26.18 1.39 5.79
CA ASN A 48 27.00 0.32 6.34
C ASN A 48 26.51 -1.03 5.79
N ILE A 49 27.45 -1.87 5.36
CA ILE A 49 27.14 -3.22 4.82
C ILE A 49 26.42 -4.10 5.84
N ASP A 50 26.74 -3.95 7.12
CA ASP A 50 26.12 -4.75 8.20
C ASP A 50 24.63 -4.42 8.38
N ASP A 51 24.18 -3.24 7.97
CA ASP A 51 22.78 -2.85 8.00
C ASP A 51 21.97 -3.41 6.80
N LEU A 52 22.63 -3.77 5.71
CA LEU A 52 21.96 -4.13 4.46
C LEU A 52 20.96 -5.29 4.62
N PRO A 53 21.28 -6.39 5.31
CA PRO A 53 20.30 -7.48 5.52
C PRO A 53 19.05 -7.00 6.24
N ARG A 54 19.21 -6.25 7.34
CA ARG A 54 18.08 -5.69 8.10
C ARG A 54 17.23 -4.75 7.25
N VAL A 55 17.87 -3.82 6.55
CA VAL A 55 17.18 -2.83 5.69
C VAL A 55 16.37 -3.52 4.61
N LEU A 56 16.91 -4.52 3.93
CA LEU A 56 16.16 -5.25 2.91
C LEU A 56 14.94 -5.96 3.48
N HIS A 57 15.09 -6.66 4.60
CA HIS A 57 13.97 -7.32 5.26
C HIS A 57 12.88 -6.32 5.72
N GLU A 58 13.29 -5.18 6.31
CA GLU A 58 12.36 -4.10 6.69
C GLU A 58 11.65 -3.52 5.46
N ALA A 59 12.36 -3.32 4.36
CA ALA A 59 11.78 -2.79 3.11
C ALA A 59 10.65 -3.68 2.58
N PHE A 60 10.85 -4.98 2.51
CA PHE A 60 9.80 -5.93 2.12
C PHE A 60 8.64 -5.96 3.10
N HIS A 61 8.92 -5.96 4.39
CA HIS A 61 7.88 -5.92 5.43
C HIS A 61 7.04 -4.64 5.34
N ILE A 62 7.66 -3.48 5.23
CA ILE A 62 6.96 -2.18 5.13
C ILE A 62 6.16 -2.12 3.82
N ALA A 63 6.74 -2.57 2.70
CA ALA A 63 6.05 -2.54 1.42
C ALA A 63 4.75 -3.35 1.45
N ALA A 64 4.75 -4.53 2.07
CA ALA A 64 3.64 -5.48 2.03
C ALA A 64 2.63 -5.35 3.18
N SER A 65 2.96 -4.64 4.27
CA SER A 65 2.11 -4.57 5.47
C SER A 65 1.32 -3.26 5.58
N GLY A 66 0.23 -3.26 6.36
CA GLY A 66 -0.70 -2.13 6.43
C GLY A 66 -1.30 -1.82 5.05
N ARG A 67 -1.37 -0.53 4.66
CA ARG A 67 -1.63 -0.17 3.27
C ARG A 67 -0.38 -0.48 2.44
N PRO A 68 -0.40 -1.41 1.47
CA PRO A 68 0.76 -1.71 0.64
C PRO A 68 1.25 -0.50 -0.15
N GLY A 69 2.53 -0.50 -0.52
CA GLY A 69 3.09 0.59 -1.31
C GLY A 69 4.60 0.46 -1.50
N PRO A 70 5.21 1.34 -2.31
CA PRO A 70 6.61 1.27 -2.68
C PRO A 70 7.55 1.67 -1.54
N VAL A 71 8.69 0.98 -1.47
CA VAL A 71 9.83 1.32 -0.61
C VAL A 71 11.09 1.38 -1.47
N VAL A 72 11.93 2.39 -1.26
CA VAL A 72 13.20 2.54 -1.98
C VAL A 72 14.37 2.22 -1.05
N VAL A 73 15.33 1.48 -1.58
CA VAL A 73 16.61 1.19 -0.90
C VAL A 73 17.74 1.66 -1.82
N ASP A 74 18.39 2.75 -1.43
CA ASP A 74 19.50 3.36 -2.15
C ASP A 74 20.81 2.82 -1.60
N ILE A 75 21.62 2.17 -2.45
CA ILE A 75 22.84 1.45 -2.06
C ILE A 75 24.05 2.08 -2.71
N PRO A 76 24.90 2.78 -1.95
CA PRO A 76 26.14 3.35 -2.44
C PRO A 76 27.09 2.33 -3.06
N LYS A 77 27.88 2.75 -4.05
CA LYS A 77 28.77 1.88 -4.82
C LYS A 77 29.78 1.12 -3.93
N ASP A 78 30.35 1.77 -2.97
CA ASP A 78 31.30 1.16 -2.03
C ASP A 78 30.64 0.08 -1.15
N ILE A 79 29.39 0.27 -0.75
CA ILE A 79 28.58 -0.73 -0.03
C ILE A 79 28.30 -1.94 -0.92
N GLN A 80 28.03 -1.75 -2.22
CA GLN A 80 27.79 -2.85 -3.16
C GLN A 80 29.02 -3.75 -3.33
N PHE A 81 30.24 -3.21 -3.19
CA PHE A 81 31.51 -3.95 -3.27
C PHE A 81 32.00 -4.47 -1.91
N ALA A 82 31.45 -3.98 -0.82
CA ALA A 82 31.85 -4.39 0.53
C ALA A 82 31.50 -5.85 0.79
N LYS A 83 32.34 -6.50 1.59
CA LYS A 83 32.08 -7.85 2.10
C LYS A 83 31.45 -7.73 3.49
N GLY A 84 30.34 -8.39 3.72
CA GLY A 84 29.66 -8.46 5.00
C GLY A 84 29.17 -9.87 5.29
N SER A 85 28.76 -10.12 6.53
CA SER A 85 28.15 -11.38 6.92
C SER A 85 26.64 -11.25 6.93
N TYR A 86 25.96 -12.17 6.24
CA TYR A 86 24.50 -12.22 6.30
C TYR A 86 24.04 -12.91 7.58
N SER A 87 23.20 -12.22 8.34
CA SER A 87 22.39 -12.82 9.39
C SER A 87 20.92 -12.45 9.16
N ARG A 88 20.03 -13.45 9.23
CA ARG A 88 18.60 -13.17 9.14
C ARG A 88 18.15 -12.45 10.41
N PRO A 89 17.51 -11.27 10.31
CA PRO A 89 16.96 -10.60 11.48
C PRO A 89 15.86 -11.48 12.12
N ASN A 90 15.93 -11.67 13.42
CA ASN A 90 14.91 -12.45 14.16
C ASN A 90 13.58 -11.69 14.31
N GLU A 91 13.63 -10.38 14.27
CA GLU A 91 12.47 -9.50 14.39
C GLU A 91 12.63 -8.30 13.44
N PHE A 92 11.50 -7.68 13.06
CA PHE A 92 11.46 -6.48 12.22
C PHE A 92 10.99 -5.27 13.05
N PRO A 93 11.77 -4.80 14.04
CA PRO A 93 11.35 -3.69 14.86
C PRO A 93 11.67 -2.36 14.16
N HIS A 94 10.92 -2.00 13.14
CA HIS A 94 10.87 -0.58 12.78
C HIS A 94 10.09 0.13 13.89
N ARG A 95 10.79 0.80 14.80
CA ARG A 95 10.24 1.38 16.05
C ARG A 95 9.05 2.32 15.79
N GLY A 96 8.98 2.97 14.64
CA GLY A 96 7.92 3.90 14.24
C GLY A 96 6.80 3.30 13.38
N TYR A 97 6.95 2.07 12.86
CA TYR A 97 5.98 1.48 11.95
C TYR A 97 5.14 0.41 12.64
N LYS A 98 3.93 0.80 13.03
CA LYS A 98 2.95 -0.08 13.71
C LYS A 98 1.58 0.09 13.07
N PRO A 99 1.33 -0.54 11.92
CA PRO A 99 0.03 -0.42 11.25
C PRO A 99 -1.07 -1.02 12.14
N LYS A 100 -2.18 -0.29 12.27
CA LYS A 100 -3.39 -0.83 12.92
C LYS A 100 -4.09 -1.75 11.94
N LEU A 101 -4.30 -3.00 12.33
CA LEU A 101 -4.96 -4.01 11.51
C LEU A 101 -6.43 -4.22 11.90
N ASP A 102 -6.79 -3.88 13.15
CA ASP A 102 -8.14 -4.05 13.67
C ASP A 102 -8.91 -2.73 13.63
N GLY A 103 -10.19 -2.81 13.26
CA GLY A 103 -11.11 -1.69 13.33
C GLY A 103 -11.57 -1.43 14.78
N ASP A 104 -11.89 -0.16 15.09
CA ASP A 104 -12.49 0.21 16.39
C ASP A 104 -13.95 -0.27 16.44
N PRO A 105 -14.33 -1.15 17.39
CA PRO A 105 -15.70 -1.69 17.47
C PRO A 105 -16.78 -0.62 17.66
N ASN A 106 -16.47 0.47 18.38
CA ASN A 106 -17.43 1.55 18.60
C ASN A 106 -17.66 2.36 17.31
N ARG A 107 -16.59 2.63 16.54
CA ARG A 107 -16.69 3.28 15.24
C ARG A 107 -17.42 2.42 14.22
N ILE A 108 -17.20 1.11 14.24
CA ILE A 108 -17.93 0.17 13.39
C ILE A 108 -19.42 0.22 13.73
N ARG A 109 -19.81 0.20 15.02
CA ARG A 109 -21.21 0.31 15.44
C ARG A 109 -21.85 1.62 14.96
N GLN A 110 -21.16 2.75 15.14
CA GLN A 110 -21.62 4.05 14.63
C GLN A 110 -21.84 4.04 13.11
N ALA A 111 -20.93 3.42 12.35
CA ALA A 111 -21.08 3.27 10.91
C ALA A 111 -22.31 2.45 10.53
N VAL A 112 -22.56 1.32 11.21
CA VAL A 112 -23.73 0.49 11.00
C VAL A 112 -25.03 1.26 11.32
N GLU A 113 -25.06 2.04 12.41
CA GLU A 113 -26.22 2.88 12.75
C GLU A 113 -26.51 3.95 11.70
N LEU A 114 -25.46 4.58 11.12
CA LEU A 114 -25.61 5.52 10.02
C LEU A 114 -26.15 4.83 8.76
N MET A 115 -25.63 3.65 8.43
CA MET A 115 -26.12 2.86 7.30
C MET A 115 -27.60 2.49 7.48
N ALA A 116 -28.01 2.06 8.67
CA ALA A 116 -29.39 1.68 8.96
C ALA A 116 -30.40 2.85 8.85
N ARG A 117 -29.94 4.09 9.03
CA ARG A 117 -30.78 5.31 8.93
C ARG A 117 -30.73 5.97 7.55
N ALA A 118 -29.82 5.51 6.67
CA ALA A 118 -29.63 6.13 5.37
C ALA A 118 -30.86 5.95 4.47
N LYS A 119 -31.31 7.02 3.84
CA LYS A 119 -32.44 6.99 2.90
C LYS A 119 -32.05 6.57 1.49
N ARG A 120 -30.82 6.83 1.09
CA ARG A 120 -30.26 6.52 -0.23
C ARG A 120 -28.84 6.00 -0.08
N PRO A 121 -28.68 4.83 0.55
CA PRO A 121 -27.36 4.25 0.80
C PRO A 121 -26.77 3.69 -0.49
N LEU A 122 -25.43 3.74 -0.58
CA LEU A 122 -24.64 3.18 -1.67
C LEU A 122 -23.32 2.67 -1.10
N PHE A 123 -22.92 1.47 -1.47
CA PHE A 123 -21.56 1.01 -1.23
C PHE A 123 -20.63 1.50 -2.34
N TYR A 124 -19.56 2.16 -1.92
CA TYR A 124 -18.47 2.55 -2.80
C TYR A 124 -17.19 1.86 -2.32
N THR A 125 -16.72 0.88 -3.09
CA THR A 125 -15.61 0.02 -2.71
C THR A 125 -14.36 0.28 -3.54
N GLY A 126 -13.22 0.01 -2.94
CA GLY A 126 -11.91 0.19 -3.57
C GLY A 126 -10.99 -1.01 -3.39
N GLY A 127 -9.74 -0.88 -3.82
CA GLY A 127 -8.73 -1.93 -3.76
C GLY A 127 -8.41 -2.45 -2.36
N GLY A 128 -8.74 -1.68 -1.30
CA GLY A 128 -8.56 -2.12 0.08
C GLY A 128 -9.33 -3.39 0.43
N VAL A 129 -10.49 -3.62 -0.17
CA VAL A 129 -11.26 -4.86 0.02
C VAL A 129 -10.53 -6.05 -0.61
N VAL A 130 -10.02 -5.87 -1.84
CA VAL A 130 -9.24 -6.91 -2.55
C VAL A 130 -7.95 -7.23 -1.79
N ASN A 131 -7.23 -6.19 -1.34
CA ASN A 131 -5.99 -6.33 -0.59
C ASN A 131 -6.19 -6.98 0.80
N SER A 132 -7.39 -6.89 1.36
CA SER A 132 -7.75 -7.57 2.61
C SER A 132 -8.07 -9.06 2.41
N GLY A 133 -8.04 -9.53 1.18
CA GLY A 133 -8.11 -10.94 0.82
C GLY A 133 -9.53 -11.50 0.57
N PRO A 134 -9.62 -12.79 0.22
CA PRO A 134 -10.87 -13.42 -0.19
C PRO A 134 -11.99 -13.37 0.85
N LYS A 135 -11.63 -13.42 2.13
CA LYS A 135 -12.61 -13.34 3.24
C LYS A 135 -13.30 -11.98 3.28
N ALA A 136 -12.56 -10.88 3.05
CA ALA A 136 -13.12 -9.54 3.00
C ALA A 136 -14.09 -9.38 1.82
N CYS A 137 -13.74 -9.92 0.65
CA CYS A 137 -14.63 -9.94 -0.51
C CYS A 137 -15.91 -10.76 -0.25
N ALA A 138 -15.80 -11.90 0.44
CA ALA A 138 -16.96 -12.70 0.83
C ALA A 138 -17.89 -11.95 1.80
N LEU A 139 -17.33 -11.31 2.81
CA LEU A 139 -18.09 -10.49 3.78
C LEU A 139 -18.76 -9.27 3.10
N LEU A 140 -18.08 -8.64 2.12
CA LEU A 140 -18.72 -7.58 1.34
C LEU A 140 -19.95 -8.08 0.59
N ARG A 141 -19.86 -9.24 -0.07
CA ARG A 141 -21.01 -9.84 -0.78
C ARG A 141 -22.17 -10.17 0.15
N GLU A 142 -21.85 -10.71 1.33
CA GLU A 142 -22.84 -10.98 2.37
C GLU A 142 -23.49 -9.67 2.86
N LEU A 143 -22.71 -8.62 3.11
CA LEU A 143 -23.22 -7.32 3.55
C LEU A 143 -24.13 -6.68 2.50
N VAL A 144 -23.76 -6.71 1.22
CA VAL A 144 -24.59 -6.20 0.12
C VAL A 144 -25.91 -6.99 0.04
N LYS A 145 -25.83 -8.33 0.11
CA LYS A 145 -27.03 -9.19 0.10
C LYS A 145 -27.95 -8.92 1.30
N LEU A 146 -27.37 -8.72 2.48
CA LEU A 146 -28.12 -8.48 3.72
C LEU A 146 -28.83 -7.12 3.69
N THR A 147 -28.18 -6.10 3.18
CA THR A 147 -28.69 -4.71 3.18
C THR A 147 -29.55 -4.38 1.97
N GLY A 148 -29.35 -5.04 0.85
CA GLY A 148 -29.98 -4.72 -0.42
C GLY A 148 -29.45 -3.42 -1.05
N PHE A 149 -28.36 -2.85 -0.55
CA PHE A 149 -27.84 -1.58 -1.07
C PHE A 149 -27.13 -1.77 -2.42
N PRO A 150 -27.28 -0.84 -3.37
CA PRO A 150 -26.51 -0.87 -4.58
C PRO A 150 -25.00 -0.67 -4.29
N ILE A 151 -24.17 -1.16 -5.19
CA ILE A 151 -22.72 -1.13 -5.05
C ILE A 151 -22.02 -0.70 -6.33
N THR A 152 -21.03 0.16 -6.18
CA THR A 152 -20.08 0.55 -7.22
C THR A 152 -18.64 0.44 -6.71
N SER A 153 -17.66 0.48 -7.59
CA SER A 153 -16.26 0.44 -7.18
C SER A 153 -15.35 1.34 -8.02
N THR A 154 -14.16 1.60 -7.45
CA THR A 154 -13.03 2.12 -8.22
C THR A 154 -12.46 1.03 -9.14
N LEU A 155 -11.58 1.43 -10.08
CA LEU A 155 -10.81 0.49 -10.91
C LEU A 155 -10.09 -0.57 -10.05
N MET A 156 -9.42 -0.15 -8.97
CA MET A 156 -8.69 -1.05 -8.08
C MET A 156 -9.59 -1.93 -7.21
N GLY A 157 -10.88 -1.62 -7.12
CA GLY A 157 -11.89 -2.42 -6.42
C GLY A 157 -12.58 -3.48 -7.28
N LEU A 158 -12.31 -3.51 -8.59
CA LEU A 158 -12.88 -4.51 -9.49
C LEU A 158 -12.51 -5.94 -9.05
N GLY A 159 -13.48 -6.83 -9.07
CA GLY A 159 -13.34 -8.22 -8.60
C GLY A 159 -13.71 -8.44 -7.12
N ALA A 160 -13.84 -7.40 -6.30
CA ALA A 160 -14.34 -7.55 -4.93
C ALA A 160 -15.81 -8.00 -4.90
N TYR A 161 -16.61 -7.51 -5.84
CA TYR A 161 -18.01 -7.86 -6.02
C TYR A 161 -18.29 -8.40 -7.43
N GLN A 162 -19.29 -9.24 -7.56
CA GLN A 162 -19.62 -9.90 -8.83
C GLN A 162 -20.42 -8.98 -9.76
N ALA A 163 -19.96 -8.83 -11.01
CA ALA A 163 -20.59 -7.96 -11.99
C ALA A 163 -21.95 -8.47 -12.52
N SER A 164 -22.29 -9.74 -12.32
CA SER A 164 -23.55 -10.35 -12.72
C SER A 164 -24.72 -10.10 -11.74
N ASP A 165 -24.41 -9.51 -10.57
CA ASP A 165 -25.45 -9.22 -9.57
C ASP A 165 -26.22 -7.95 -9.94
N PRO A 166 -27.56 -7.91 -9.84
CA PRO A 166 -28.38 -6.77 -10.19
C PRO A 166 -28.13 -5.52 -9.32
N GLN A 167 -27.49 -5.67 -8.14
CA GLN A 167 -27.10 -4.55 -7.30
C GLN A 167 -25.79 -3.87 -7.74
N TRP A 168 -25.07 -4.49 -8.69
CA TRP A 168 -23.84 -3.95 -9.25
C TRP A 168 -24.13 -2.84 -10.28
N LEU A 169 -23.72 -1.61 -9.95
CA LEU A 169 -23.90 -0.45 -10.84
C LEU A 169 -22.77 -0.29 -11.87
N GLY A 170 -21.71 -1.09 -11.75
CA GLY A 170 -20.51 -0.94 -12.54
C GLY A 170 -19.44 -0.11 -11.84
N MET A 171 -18.37 0.22 -12.59
CA MET A 171 -17.30 1.09 -12.14
C MET A 171 -17.68 2.55 -12.42
N LEU A 172 -17.37 3.44 -11.51
CA LEU A 172 -17.54 4.89 -11.72
C LEU A 172 -16.28 5.52 -12.37
N GLY A 173 -16.44 6.75 -12.82
CA GLY A 173 -15.35 7.56 -13.38
C GLY A 173 -15.40 7.68 -14.90
N MET A 174 -14.34 8.22 -15.50
CA MET A 174 -14.28 8.55 -16.94
C MET A 174 -14.51 7.34 -17.85
N HIS A 175 -14.07 6.15 -17.42
CA HIS A 175 -14.27 4.87 -18.12
C HIS A 175 -15.36 4.01 -17.48
N GLY A 176 -16.20 4.61 -16.66
CA GLY A 176 -17.24 3.91 -15.91
C GLY A 176 -18.56 3.76 -16.67
N THR A 177 -19.48 3.03 -16.05
CA THR A 177 -20.84 2.85 -16.57
C THR A 177 -21.69 4.10 -16.33
N TRP A 178 -22.76 4.22 -17.10
CA TRP A 178 -23.74 5.30 -16.94
C TRP A 178 -24.38 5.25 -15.53
N GLU A 179 -24.81 4.08 -15.11
CA GLU A 179 -25.50 3.85 -13.84
C GLU A 179 -24.62 4.19 -12.62
N ALA A 180 -23.31 3.98 -12.72
CA ALA A 180 -22.39 4.29 -11.63
C ALA A 180 -22.03 5.79 -11.56
N ASN A 181 -22.19 6.52 -12.66
CA ASN A 181 -21.82 7.94 -12.75
C ASN A 181 -23.00 8.90 -12.46
N TRP A 182 -24.23 8.42 -12.44
CA TRP A 182 -25.47 9.17 -12.20
C TRP A 182 -26.21 8.70 -10.95
#